data_6505a19d963605659313c1c056bc5d80
#
_entry.id   6505a19d963605659313c1c056bc5d80
#
_cell.length_a   1.000
_cell.length_b   1.000
_cell.length_c   1.000
_cell.angle_alpha   90.00
_cell.angle_beta   90.00
_cell.angle_gamma   90.00
#
_symmetry.space_group_name_H-M   'P 1'
#
loop_
_entity.id
_entity.type
_entity.pdbx_description
1 polymer ?
#
loop_
_entity_poly.entity_id
_entity_poly.type
_entity_poly.pdbx_seq_one_letter_code
_entity_poly.pdbx_strand_id
1 'polypeptide(L)'
;MTIALCCDDTKSGESITRQLSKLCHVTTESFYNISDFIAKVSGCPDTVMLIAQTGALSTETAMAAKEHNPQGKLIWFSDLDFALLSFRLKATYFGLLPVEEDKLKTALSYCNIPLIDENS
;
A
#
# COMPACT_ATOMS: atom_id res chain seq x y z
N MET A 1 -11.83 7.15 5.09
CA MET A 1 -10.42 6.77 5.06
C MET A 1 -9.95 6.62 3.62
N THR A 2 -8.77 7.10 3.32
CA THR A 2 -8.20 7.06 1.98
C THR A 2 -6.96 6.16 1.95
N ILE A 3 -6.89 5.32 0.91
CA ILE A 3 -5.68 4.56 0.58
C ILE A 3 -5.09 5.17 -0.69
N ALA A 4 -3.83 5.58 -0.61
CA ALA A 4 -3.07 6.01 -1.79
C ALA A 4 -2.27 4.81 -2.28
N LEU A 5 -2.53 4.38 -3.50
CA LEU A 5 -1.92 3.20 -4.11
C LEU A 5 -0.91 3.62 -5.17
N CYS A 6 0.33 3.15 -5.05
CA CYS A 6 1.35 3.33 -6.09
C CYS A 6 1.70 1.98 -6.69
N CYS A 7 1.52 1.82 -7.98
CA CYS A 7 1.74 0.55 -8.68
C CYS A 7 2.35 0.79 -10.06
N ASP A 8 2.79 -0.32 -10.70
CA ASP A 8 3.53 -0.26 -11.95
C ASP A 8 2.68 0.17 -13.16
N ASP A 9 1.43 -0.29 -13.20
CA ASP A 9 0.56 -0.05 -14.34
C ASP A 9 -0.92 -0.01 -13.95
N THR A 10 -1.75 0.44 -14.90
CA THR A 10 -3.19 0.60 -14.66
C THR A 10 -3.90 -0.72 -14.41
N LYS A 11 -3.44 -1.80 -15.03
CA LYS A 11 -4.05 -3.12 -14.86
C LYS A 11 -3.90 -3.60 -13.42
N SER A 12 -2.69 -3.46 -12.87
CA SER A 12 -2.42 -3.80 -11.47
C SER A 12 -3.22 -2.91 -10.52
N GLY A 13 -3.28 -1.61 -10.82
CA GLY A 13 -4.04 -0.66 -10.01
C GLY A 13 -5.52 -0.99 -9.97
N GLU A 14 -6.10 -1.32 -11.11
CA GLU A 14 -7.52 -1.71 -11.19
C GLU A 14 -7.80 -2.98 -10.42
N SER A 15 -6.92 -3.98 -10.54
CA SER A 15 -7.06 -5.24 -9.83
C SER A 15 -7.05 -5.04 -8.31
N ILE A 16 -6.09 -4.28 -7.81
CA ILE A 16 -5.94 -4.03 -6.38
C ILE A 16 -7.12 -3.19 -5.86
N THR A 17 -7.52 -2.16 -6.61
CA THR A 17 -8.66 -1.32 -6.24
C THR A 17 -9.93 -2.15 -6.14
N ARG A 18 -10.13 -3.09 -7.05
CA ARG A 18 -11.29 -3.99 -7.03
C ARG A 18 -11.28 -4.88 -5.79
N GLN A 19 -10.11 -5.42 -5.44
CA GLN A 19 -9.97 -6.23 -4.22
C GLN A 19 -10.28 -5.40 -2.97
N LEU A 20 -9.73 -4.18 -2.90
CA LEU A 20 -9.98 -3.28 -1.77
C LEU A 20 -11.45 -2.95 -1.60
N SER A 21 -12.16 -2.70 -2.70
CA SER A 21 -13.58 -2.36 -2.63
C SER A 21 -14.44 -3.51 -2.13
N LYS A 22 -13.97 -4.74 -2.30
CA LYS A 22 -14.67 -5.92 -1.75
C LYS A 22 -14.39 -6.13 -0.28
N LEU A 23 -13.22 -5.69 0.20
CA LEU A 23 -12.74 -6.02 1.54
C LEU A 23 -13.05 -4.94 2.57
N CYS A 24 -13.14 -3.70 2.16
CA CYS A 24 -13.30 -2.59 3.11
C CYS A 24 -13.96 -1.37 2.46
N HIS A 25 -14.42 -0.46 3.33
CA HIS A 25 -15.04 0.81 2.90
C HIS A 25 -13.97 1.89 2.91
N VAL A 26 -13.23 2.03 1.81
CA VAL A 26 -12.18 3.03 1.66
C VAL A 26 -12.29 3.70 0.31
N THR A 27 -11.78 4.92 0.21
CA THR A 27 -11.56 5.59 -1.07
C THR A 27 -10.13 5.30 -1.50
N THR A 28 -9.96 4.76 -2.70
CA THR A 28 -8.63 4.43 -3.24
C THR A 28 -8.28 5.38 -4.36
N GLU A 29 -7.10 6.00 -4.26
CA GLU A 29 -6.53 6.79 -5.35
C GLU A 29 -5.27 6.10 -5.84
N SER A 30 -5.19 5.89 -7.17
CA SER A 30 -4.08 5.15 -7.80
C SER A 30 -3.10 6.11 -8.46
N PHE A 31 -1.81 5.82 -8.29
CA PHE A 31 -0.70 6.57 -8.86
C PHE A 31 0.26 5.60 -9.53
N TYR A 32 0.92 6.05 -10.60
CA TYR A 32 1.79 5.19 -11.41
C TYR A 32 3.21 5.73 -11.51
N ASN A 33 3.52 6.77 -10.73
CA ASN A 33 4.88 7.28 -10.59
C ASN A 33 5.09 7.80 -9.16
N ILE A 34 6.36 7.87 -8.77
CA ILE A 34 6.74 8.26 -7.41
C ILE A 34 6.32 9.70 -7.09
N SER A 35 6.56 10.62 -8.03
CA SER A 35 6.33 12.04 -7.78
C SER A 35 4.89 12.37 -7.43
N ASP A 36 3.94 11.83 -8.18
CA ASP A 36 2.52 12.08 -7.95
C ASP A 36 2.07 11.41 -6.65
N PHE A 37 2.57 10.21 -6.38
CA PHE A 37 2.25 9.48 -5.16
C PHE A 37 2.74 10.25 -3.93
N ILE A 38 4.00 10.68 -3.94
CA ILE A 38 4.58 11.41 -2.81
C ILE A 38 3.88 12.75 -2.60
N ALA A 39 3.52 13.45 -3.69
CA ALA A 39 2.77 14.69 -3.58
C ALA A 39 1.44 14.49 -2.85
N LYS A 40 0.79 13.33 -3.08
CA LYS A 40 -0.47 13.02 -2.41
C LYS A 40 -0.30 12.70 -0.94
N VAL A 41 0.73 11.93 -0.57
CA VAL A 41 0.86 11.38 0.78
C VAL A 41 1.68 12.26 1.73
N SER A 42 2.46 13.21 1.22
CA SER A 42 3.31 14.06 2.07
C SER A 42 2.50 14.76 3.16
N GLY A 43 2.89 14.54 4.40
CA GLY A 43 2.24 15.19 5.54
C GLY A 43 0.79 14.74 5.80
N CYS A 44 0.40 13.59 5.28
CA CYS A 44 -0.97 13.06 5.44
C CYS A 44 -0.97 11.78 6.29
N PRO A 45 -0.77 11.87 7.61
CA PRO A 45 -0.61 10.68 8.45
C PRO A 45 -1.85 9.77 8.49
N ASP A 46 -3.01 10.29 8.14
CA ASP A 46 -4.26 9.51 8.14
C ASP A 46 -4.47 8.74 6.83
N THR A 47 -3.64 9.00 5.81
CA THR A 47 -3.71 8.28 4.55
C THR A 47 -2.85 7.02 4.65
N VAL A 48 -3.45 5.87 4.34
CA VAL A 48 -2.69 4.62 4.27
C VAL A 48 -2.00 4.56 2.91
N MET A 49 -0.70 4.28 2.93
CA MET A 49 0.12 4.17 1.73
C MET A 49 0.25 2.71 1.35
N LEU A 50 -0.14 2.35 0.11
CA LEU A 50 -0.01 0.99 -0.39
C LEU A 50 0.86 1.01 -1.65
N ILE A 51 1.98 0.29 -1.60
CA ILE A 51 2.92 0.19 -2.72
C ILE A 51 2.88 -1.23 -3.26
N ALA A 52 2.70 -1.37 -4.56
CA ALA A 52 2.72 -2.64 -5.27
C ALA A 52 3.53 -2.46 -6.54
N GLN A 53 4.85 -2.52 -6.42
CA GLN A 53 5.78 -2.25 -7.50
C GLN A 53 6.88 -3.31 -7.56
N THR A 54 7.43 -3.49 -8.76
CA THR A 54 8.52 -4.44 -9.00
C THR A 54 9.89 -3.75 -8.93
N GLY A 55 10.90 -4.55 -8.63
CA GLY A 55 12.30 -4.16 -8.71
C GLY A 55 12.72 -3.09 -7.70
N ALA A 56 13.84 -2.46 -8.00
CA ALA A 56 14.43 -1.43 -7.14
C ALA A 56 13.54 -0.20 -7.00
N LEU A 57 12.66 0.04 -7.97
CA LEU A 57 11.73 1.18 -7.90
C LEU A 57 10.84 1.11 -6.67
N SER A 58 10.41 -0.09 -6.28
CA SER A 58 9.56 -0.24 -5.09
C SER A 58 10.28 0.21 -3.83
N THR A 59 11.59 -0.02 -3.74
CA THR A 59 12.43 0.42 -2.63
C THR A 59 12.49 1.94 -2.56
N GLU A 60 12.74 2.58 -3.71
CA GLU A 60 12.79 4.04 -3.78
C GLU A 60 11.47 4.67 -3.34
N THR A 61 10.36 4.11 -3.81
CA THR A 61 9.03 4.58 -3.44
C THR A 61 8.77 4.42 -1.94
N ALA A 62 9.09 3.25 -1.39
CA ALA A 62 8.88 2.97 0.03
C ALA A 62 9.71 3.90 0.93
N MET A 63 10.98 4.12 0.58
CA MET A 63 11.86 5.02 1.33
C MET A 63 11.34 6.46 1.27
N ALA A 64 10.97 6.93 0.09
CA ALA A 64 10.42 8.28 -0.08
C ALA A 64 9.11 8.45 0.69
N ALA A 65 8.25 7.44 0.66
CA ALA A 65 6.97 7.47 1.36
C ALA A 65 7.18 7.67 2.87
N LYS A 66 8.08 6.92 3.48
CA LYS A 66 8.33 7.03 4.92
C LYS A 66 9.11 8.29 5.27
N GLU A 67 9.92 8.79 4.36
CA GLU A 67 10.62 10.07 4.56
C GLU A 67 9.65 11.24 4.58
N HIS A 68 8.71 11.27 3.64
CA HIS A 68 7.75 12.37 3.49
C HIS A 68 6.48 12.22 4.34
N ASN A 69 6.21 11.02 4.84
CA ASN A 69 5.06 10.75 5.70
C ASN A 69 5.42 9.70 6.76
N PRO A 70 6.30 10.06 7.70
CA PRO A 70 6.83 9.09 8.67
C PRO A 70 5.78 8.49 9.60
N GLN A 71 4.68 9.19 9.83
CA GLN A 71 3.59 8.71 10.69
C GLN A 71 2.54 7.91 9.93
N GLY A 72 2.58 7.95 8.60
CA GLY A 72 1.62 7.22 7.77
C GLY A 72 1.89 5.72 7.79
N LYS A 73 0.82 4.94 7.75
CA LYS A 73 0.93 3.49 7.68
C LYS A 73 1.31 3.08 6.25
N LEU A 74 2.24 2.14 6.14
CA LEU A 74 2.75 1.68 4.86
C LEU A 74 2.51 0.18 4.70
N ILE A 75 1.78 -0.18 3.64
CA ILE A 75 1.65 -1.54 3.15
C ILE A 75 2.51 -1.63 1.90
N TRP A 76 3.46 -2.58 1.89
CA TRP A 76 4.44 -2.67 0.80
C TRP A 76 4.45 -4.07 0.21
N PHE A 77 4.15 -4.17 -1.10
CA PHE A 77 4.29 -5.40 -1.87
C PHE A 77 5.34 -5.20 -2.95
N SER A 78 6.22 -6.20 -3.11
CA SER A 78 7.25 -6.19 -4.14
C SER A 78 7.49 -7.61 -4.65
N ASP A 79 8.14 -7.73 -5.81
CA ASP A 79 8.54 -9.02 -6.36
C ASP A 79 9.82 -9.58 -5.73
N LEU A 80 10.57 -8.73 -5.02
CA LEU A 80 11.80 -9.12 -4.32
C LEU A 80 11.60 -9.03 -2.81
N ASP A 81 12.34 -9.88 -2.08
CA ASP A 81 12.21 -9.93 -0.62
C ASP A 81 12.96 -8.78 0.05
N PHE A 82 12.23 -7.75 0.40
CA PHE A 82 12.74 -6.59 1.13
C PHE A 82 12.29 -6.57 2.59
N ALA A 83 12.02 -7.75 3.17
CA ALA A 83 11.47 -7.83 4.52
C ALA A 83 12.34 -7.11 5.56
N LEU A 84 13.67 -7.25 5.48
CA LEU A 84 14.56 -6.55 6.40
C LEU A 84 14.48 -5.03 6.27
N LEU A 85 14.45 -4.54 5.02
CA LEU A 85 14.32 -3.11 4.78
C LEU A 85 12.95 -2.60 5.25
N SER A 86 11.89 -3.37 5.03
CA SER A 86 10.54 -3.00 5.47
C SER A 86 10.48 -2.85 6.99
N PHE A 87 11.17 -3.73 7.71
CA PHE A 87 11.27 -3.64 9.16
C PHE A 87 12.00 -2.36 9.58
N ARG A 88 13.11 -2.03 8.90
CA ARG A 88 13.87 -0.81 9.19
C ARG A 88 13.07 0.46 8.89
N LEU A 89 12.26 0.44 7.85
CA LEU A 89 11.38 1.55 7.49
C LEU A 89 10.13 1.63 8.36
N LYS A 90 9.92 0.65 9.23
CA LYS A 90 8.72 0.54 10.07
C LYS A 90 7.45 0.46 9.22
N ALA A 91 7.53 -0.29 8.11
CA ALA A 91 6.36 -0.59 7.32
C ALA A 91 5.37 -1.39 8.16
N THR A 92 4.09 -1.13 7.98
CA THR A 92 3.04 -1.84 8.72
C THR A 92 2.92 -3.28 8.25
N TYR A 93 3.14 -3.52 6.96
CA TYR A 93 3.07 -4.85 6.36
C TYR A 93 3.99 -4.91 5.13
N PHE A 94 4.65 -6.06 4.95
CA PHE A 94 5.38 -6.36 3.72
C PHE A 94 4.96 -7.74 3.21
N GLY A 95 4.72 -7.84 1.89
CA GLY A 95 4.40 -9.10 1.24
C GLY A 95 5.00 -9.18 -0.15
N LEU A 96 5.08 -10.41 -0.67
CA LEU A 96 5.54 -10.63 -2.05
C LEU A 96 4.37 -10.55 -3.01
N LEU A 97 4.62 -9.98 -4.19
CA LEU A 97 3.66 -9.98 -5.28
C LEU A 97 3.42 -11.42 -5.76
N PRO A 98 2.25 -11.75 -6.27
CA PRO A 98 1.11 -10.88 -6.52
C PRO A 98 0.34 -10.49 -5.24
N VAL A 99 -0.44 -9.42 -5.32
CA VAL A 99 -1.30 -9.01 -4.22
C VAL A 99 -2.50 -9.95 -4.17
N GLU A 100 -2.46 -10.88 -3.24
CA GLU A 100 -3.52 -11.85 -3.03
C GLU A 100 -4.47 -11.37 -1.93
N GLU A 101 -5.73 -11.79 -2.01
CA GLU A 101 -6.77 -11.35 -1.09
C GLU A 101 -6.42 -11.60 0.38
N ASP A 102 -5.89 -12.79 0.68
CA ASP A 102 -5.54 -13.13 2.07
C ASP A 102 -4.44 -12.23 2.63
N LYS A 103 -3.44 -11.93 1.80
CA LYS A 103 -2.36 -11.01 2.19
C LYS A 103 -2.90 -9.60 2.42
N LEU A 104 -3.81 -9.18 1.54
CA LEU A 104 -4.40 -7.85 1.64
C LEU A 104 -5.26 -7.72 2.90
N LYS A 105 -6.04 -8.75 3.23
CA LYS A 105 -6.81 -8.79 4.48
C LYS A 105 -5.92 -8.63 5.70
N THR A 106 -4.80 -9.36 5.73
CA THR A 106 -3.85 -9.28 6.83
C THR A 106 -3.26 -7.88 6.94
N ALA A 107 -2.86 -7.30 5.81
CA ALA A 107 -2.29 -5.95 5.77
C ALA A 107 -3.29 -4.91 6.28
N LEU A 108 -4.53 -4.99 5.84
CA LEU A 108 -5.59 -4.07 6.28
C LEU A 108 -5.85 -4.19 7.78
N SER A 109 -5.84 -5.41 8.31
CA SER A 109 -6.00 -5.64 9.75
C SER A 109 -4.87 -4.98 10.54
N TYR A 110 -3.64 -5.08 10.06
CA TYR A 110 -2.50 -4.43 10.72
C TYR A 110 -2.60 -2.91 10.70
N CYS A 111 -3.32 -2.37 9.73
CA CYS A 111 -3.58 -0.92 9.65
C CYS A 111 -4.81 -0.51 10.44
N ASN A 112 -5.46 -1.45 11.12
CA ASN A 112 -6.72 -1.21 11.87
C ASN A 112 -7.85 -0.72 10.97
N ILE A 113 -7.86 -1.18 9.72
CA ILE A 113 -8.96 -0.90 8.79
C ILE A 113 -10.02 -1.97 8.93
N PRO A 114 -11.25 -1.60 9.31
CA PRO A 114 -12.31 -2.60 9.45
C PRO A 114 -12.61 -3.29 8.12
N LEU A 115 -12.71 -4.61 8.15
CA LEU A 115 -13.11 -5.40 6.98
C LEU A 115 -14.62 -5.49 6.92
N ILE A 116 -15.14 -5.59 5.71
CA ILE A 116 -16.57 -5.82 5.50
C ILE A 116 -16.90 -7.23 6.00
N ASP A 117 -17.92 -7.33 6.86
CA ASP A 117 -18.38 -8.62 7.37
C ASP A 117 -19.29 -9.28 6.33
N GLU A 118 -18.78 -10.36 5.73
CA GLU A 118 -19.50 -11.11 4.70
C GLU A 118 -20.74 -11.84 5.23
N ASN A 119 -20.84 -11.99 6.54
CA ASN A 119 -21.94 -12.70 7.18
C ASN A 119 -23.06 -11.78 7.71
N SER A 120 -22.87 -10.49 7.50
CA SER A 120 -23.84 -9.51 7.99
C SER A 120 -24.92 -9.18 6.95
#